data_364f1a04ab4c55fa742e32a4bb0850a3
#
_entry.id   364f1a04ab4c55fa742e32a4bb0850a3
#
_cell.length_a   1.000
_cell.length_b   1.000
_cell.length_c   1.000
_cell.angle_alpha   90.00
_cell.angle_beta   90.00
_cell.angle_gamma   90.00
#
_symmetry.space_group_name_H-M   'P 1'
#
loop_
_entity.id
_entity.type
_entity.pdbx_description
1 polymer ?
#
loop_
_entity_poly.entity_id
_entity_poly.type
_entity_poly.pdbx_seq_one_letter_code
_entity_poly.pdbx_strand_id
1 'polypeptide(L)'
;MPTYGGRVSPGERLRKLSPHECKAWICSHHEGRLGYQSGRGHRSVVVSYAVAGDQILVRLPDYNDIVHYAPGAEVSLDVDGGTPAAQRETVIVTGTAALADSGERPLIDQAAFAEDWPADVRTSVLCLPLNTVEGFELPDP
;
A
#
# COMPACT_ATOMS: atom_id res chain seq x y z
N MET A 1 -14.34 23.12 -5.96
CA MET A 1 -15.41 22.28 -5.53
C MET A 1 -14.95 20.84 -5.39
N PRO A 2 -15.26 20.21 -4.31
CA PRO A 2 -14.90 18.81 -4.19
C PRO A 2 -15.63 18.00 -5.22
N THR A 3 -14.97 17.00 -5.65
CA THR A 3 -15.46 16.28 -6.78
C THR A 3 -15.56 14.80 -6.54
N TYR A 4 -15.48 14.42 -5.33
CA TYR A 4 -15.65 13.04 -5.05
C TYR A 4 -17.04 12.63 -5.40
N GLY A 5 -17.27 12.03 -6.41
CA GLY A 5 -18.53 11.51 -6.78
C GLY A 5 -19.72 11.99 -6.00
N GLY A 6 -19.52 12.39 -4.83
CA GLY A 6 -20.52 12.94 -4.00
C GLY A 6 -20.05 14.22 -3.42
N ARG A 7 -20.85 14.83 -2.66
CA ARG A 7 -20.52 16.02 -1.94
C ARG A 7 -20.30 15.74 -0.49
N VAL A 8 -19.34 16.44 0.08
CA VAL A 8 -19.18 16.46 1.51
C VAL A 8 -20.30 17.32 2.06
N SER A 9 -21.10 16.80 2.97
CA SER A 9 -22.15 17.57 3.59
C SER A 9 -21.55 18.60 4.54
N PRO A 10 -22.33 19.61 4.96
CA PRO A 10 -21.79 20.65 5.83
C PRO A 10 -21.14 20.14 7.11
N GLY A 11 -21.56 19.00 7.63
CA GLY A 11 -20.98 18.43 8.82
C GLY A 11 -19.87 17.44 8.55
N GLU A 12 -19.61 17.16 7.30
CA GLU A 12 -18.59 16.19 6.91
C GLU A 12 -17.52 16.88 6.10
N ARG A 13 -16.31 16.85 6.59
CA ARG A 13 -15.20 17.46 5.88
C ARG A 13 -14.10 16.45 5.69
N LEU A 14 -13.63 16.36 4.47
CA LEU A 14 -12.49 15.55 4.16
C LEU A 14 -11.24 16.30 4.61
N ARG A 15 -10.54 15.75 5.58
CA ARG A 15 -9.32 16.35 6.08
C ARG A 15 -8.13 15.71 5.39
N LYS A 16 -7.28 16.51 4.81
CA LYS A 16 -6.07 16.00 4.19
C LYS A 16 -5.03 15.74 5.25
N LEU A 17 -4.45 14.57 5.24
CA LEU A 17 -3.39 14.20 6.15
C LEU A 17 -2.06 14.78 5.67
N SER A 18 -1.19 15.15 6.60
CA SER A 18 0.15 15.59 6.25
C SER A 18 0.99 14.40 5.80
N PRO A 19 2.10 14.63 5.09
CA PRO A 19 3.00 13.53 4.74
C PRO A 19 3.48 12.73 5.94
N HIS A 20 3.74 13.41 7.05
CA HIS A 20 4.16 12.73 8.27
C HIS A 20 3.07 11.83 8.81
N GLU A 21 1.82 12.30 8.82
CA GLU A 21 0.68 11.51 9.25
C GLU A 21 0.48 10.30 8.33
N CYS A 22 0.64 10.50 7.03
CA CYS A 22 0.53 9.41 6.08
C CYS A 22 1.56 8.32 6.33
N LYS A 23 2.80 8.70 6.55
CA LYS A 23 3.86 7.73 6.83
C LYS A 23 3.61 7.00 8.13
N ALA A 24 3.17 7.70 9.16
CA ALA A 24 2.86 7.08 10.44
C ALA A 24 1.72 6.07 10.27
N TRP A 25 0.72 6.40 9.47
CA TRP A 25 -0.38 5.50 9.17
C TRP A 25 0.10 4.23 8.49
N ILE A 26 0.92 4.39 7.45
CA ILE A 26 1.46 3.24 6.72
C ILE A 26 2.27 2.35 7.65
N CYS A 27 3.10 2.94 8.50
CA CYS A 27 3.95 2.17 9.42
C CYS A 27 3.15 1.46 10.51
N SER A 28 1.96 1.94 10.83
CA SER A 28 1.13 1.34 11.88
C SER A 28 0.20 0.24 11.36
N HIS A 29 0.17 0.04 10.06
CA HIS A 29 -0.63 -0.99 9.42
C HIS A 29 0.27 -1.97 8.70
N HIS A 30 -0.30 -3.09 8.25
CA HIS A 30 0.48 -4.13 7.58
C HIS A 30 -0.31 -4.81 6.46
N GLU A 31 -1.46 -4.26 6.10
CA GLU A 31 -2.28 -4.82 5.03
C GLU A 31 -2.89 -3.68 4.22
N GLY A 32 -2.91 -3.85 2.93
CA GLY A 32 -3.48 -2.87 2.03
C GLY A 32 -3.91 -3.49 0.73
N ARG A 33 -4.43 -2.65 -0.15
CA ARG A 33 -4.90 -3.07 -1.46
C ARG A 33 -3.95 -2.54 -2.52
N LEU A 34 -3.32 -3.45 -3.25
CA LEU A 34 -2.37 -3.09 -4.29
C LEU A 34 -3.06 -3.07 -5.64
N GLY A 35 -2.99 -1.93 -6.31
CA GLY A 35 -3.54 -1.76 -7.66
C GLY A 35 -2.43 -1.79 -8.69
N TYR A 36 -2.62 -2.55 -9.75
CA TYR A 36 -1.64 -2.68 -10.82
C TYR A 36 -2.33 -3.00 -12.15
N GLN A 37 -1.61 -2.79 -13.23
CA GLN A 37 -2.11 -3.13 -14.56
C GLN A 37 -1.64 -4.52 -14.94
N SER A 38 -2.58 -5.40 -15.26
CA SER A 38 -2.28 -6.73 -15.77
C SER A 38 -2.51 -6.76 -17.28
N GLY A 39 -2.24 -7.90 -17.89
CA GLY A 39 -2.53 -8.09 -19.31
C GLY A 39 -4.02 -8.01 -19.63
N ARG A 40 -4.89 -8.04 -18.64
CA ARG A 40 -6.34 -7.99 -18.82
C ARG A 40 -6.93 -6.70 -18.24
N GLY A 41 -6.10 -5.70 -17.99
CA GLY A 41 -6.54 -4.43 -17.45
C GLY A 41 -6.16 -4.26 -15.98
N HIS A 42 -6.76 -3.27 -15.36
CA HIS A 42 -6.45 -2.94 -13.96
C HIS A 42 -6.95 -4.01 -13.01
N ARG A 43 -6.11 -4.36 -12.05
CA ARG A 43 -6.47 -5.31 -10.99
C ARG A 43 -6.09 -4.73 -9.64
N SER A 44 -6.79 -5.20 -8.62
CA SER A 44 -6.58 -4.75 -7.25
C SER A 44 -6.68 -5.97 -6.33
N VAL A 45 -5.67 -6.18 -5.51
CA VAL A 45 -5.63 -7.33 -4.61
C VAL A 45 -5.18 -6.90 -3.23
N VAL A 46 -5.64 -7.62 -2.22
CA VAL A 46 -5.20 -7.38 -0.85
C VAL A 46 -3.86 -8.03 -0.64
N VAL A 47 -2.92 -7.29 -0.07
CA VAL A 47 -1.56 -7.77 0.19
C VAL A 47 -1.15 -7.40 1.60
N SER A 48 -0.23 -8.18 2.15
CA SER A 48 0.45 -7.83 3.38
C SER A 48 1.75 -7.13 3.02
N TYR A 49 2.12 -6.16 3.82
CA TYR A 49 3.35 -5.41 3.57
C TYR A 49 4.10 -5.16 4.87
N ALA A 50 5.36 -4.79 4.72
CA ALA A 50 6.18 -4.31 5.81
C ALA A 50 6.90 -3.05 5.33
N VAL A 51 7.33 -2.23 6.26
CA VAL A 51 8.08 -1.02 5.95
C VAL A 51 9.50 -1.17 6.47
N ALA A 52 10.46 -0.89 5.63
CA ALA A 52 11.87 -0.91 6.01
C ALA A 52 12.54 0.31 5.38
N GLY A 53 13.06 1.22 6.21
CA GLY A 53 13.57 2.49 5.73
C GLY A 53 12.47 3.28 5.04
N ASP A 54 12.72 3.72 3.84
CA ASP A 54 11.75 4.46 3.03
C ASP A 54 11.11 3.58 1.96
N GLN A 55 11.06 2.28 2.19
CA GLN A 55 10.50 1.32 1.26
C GLN A 55 9.36 0.55 1.89
N ILE A 56 8.33 0.33 1.08
CA ILE A 56 7.28 -0.64 1.41
C ILE A 56 7.68 -1.93 0.71
N LEU A 57 7.66 -3.03 1.45
CA LEU A 57 8.05 -4.34 0.95
C LEU A 57 6.82 -5.24 0.95
N VAL A 58 6.50 -5.80 -0.20
CA VAL A 58 5.38 -6.73 -0.36
C VAL A 58 5.95 -8.08 -0.76
N ARG A 59 5.74 -9.08 0.08
CA ARG A 59 6.22 -10.44 -0.18
C ARG A 59 5.12 -11.26 -0.82
N LEU A 60 5.42 -11.85 -1.96
CA LEU A 60 4.44 -12.54 -2.77
C LEU A 60 5.01 -13.85 -3.28
N PRO A 61 4.15 -14.88 -3.46
CA PRO A 61 4.60 -16.08 -4.16
C PRO A 61 5.00 -15.74 -5.60
N ASP A 62 6.04 -16.41 -6.10
CA ASP A 62 6.56 -16.14 -7.44
C ASP A 62 5.51 -16.32 -8.55
N TYR A 63 4.52 -17.15 -8.32
CA TYR A 63 3.48 -17.40 -9.32
C TYR A 63 2.38 -16.34 -9.35
N ASN A 64 2.46 -15.35 -8.46
CA ASN A 64 1.43 -14.31 -8.42
C ASN A 64 1.58 -13.36 -9.61
N ASP A 65 0.45 -12.97 -10.20
CA ASP A 65 0.42 -12.03 -11.32
C ASP A 65 1.17 -10.74 -11.04
N ILE A 66 1.11 -10.26 -9.80
CA ILE A 66 1.77 -9.01 -9.43
C ILE A 66 3.26 -9.07 -9.70
N VAL A 67 3.88 -10.20 -9.41
CA VAL A 67 5.32 -10.39 -9.61
C VAL A 67 5.67 -10.27 -11.10
N HIS A 68 4.74 -10.60 -11.95
CA HIS A 68 4.94 -10.55 -13.39
C HIS A 68 4.70 -9.17 -13.99
N TYR A 69 3.66 -8.48 -13.55
CA TYR A 69 3.22 -7.23 -14.19
C TYR A 69 3.66 -5.96 -13.48
N ALA A 70 3.84 -6.00 -12.17
CA ALA A 70 4.11 -4.79 -11.40
C ALA A 70 5.55 -4.26 -11.52
N PRO A 71 6.59 -5.11 -11.60
CA PRO A 71 7.95 -4.57 -11.65
C PRO A 71 8.16 -3.63 -12.84
N GLY A 72 8.69 -2.44 -12.55
CA GLY A 72 8.94 -1.44 -13.57
C GLY A 72 7.71 -0.58 -13.90
N ALA A 73 6.56 -0.89 -13.34
CA ALA A 73 5.33 -0.18 -13.61
C ALA A 73 4.88 0.63 -12.39
N GLU A 74 4.06 1.64 -12.64
CA GLU A 74 3.47 2.39 -11.56
C GLU A 74 2.36 1.58 -10.91
N VAL A 75 2.39 1.51 -9.59
CA VAL A 75 1.38 0.82 -8.80
C VAL A 75 0.88 1.74 -7.69
N SER A 76 -0.22 1.39 -7.09
CA SER A 76 -0.74 2.09 -5.92
C SER A 76 -0.99 1.10 -4.79
N LEU A 77 -0.77 1.57 -3.57
CA LEU A 77 -1.11 0.80 -2.38
C LEU A 77 -2.04 1.65 -1.54
N ASP A 78 -3.27 1.17 -1.36
CA ASP A 78 -4.27 1.86 -0.56
C ASP A 78 -4.35 1.19 0.80
N VAL A 79 -4.19 1.95 1.87
CA VAL A 79 -4.29 1.43 3.22
C VAL A 79 -5.43 2.16 3.92
N ASP A 80 -6.53 1.45 4.06
CA ASP A 80 -7.74 2.00 4.68
C ASP A 80 -7.80 1.60 6.14
N GLY A 81 -8.51 2.41 6.92
CA GLY A 81 -8.70 2.11 8.32
C GLY A 81 -10.02 2.65 8.84
N GLY A 82 -10.25 2.40 10.12
CA GLY A 82 -11.48 2.78 10.78
C GLY A 82 -12.51 1.67 10.69
N THR A 83 -13.64 1.93 11.31
CA THR A 83 -14.78 1.02 11.29
C THR A 83 -15.96 1.72 10.62
N PRO A 84 -16.99 0.99 10.23
CA PRO A 84 -18.14 1.62 9.62
C PRO A 84 -18.79 2.69 10.49
N ALA A 85 -18.63 2.59 11.80
CA ALA A 85 -19.22 3.55 12.74
C ALA A 85 -18.23 4.57 13.23
N ALA A 86 -16.99 4.52 12.78
CA ALA A 86 -15.94 5.39 13.26
C ALA A 86 -15.32 6.17 12.13
N GLN A 87 -14.41 7.03 12.49
CA GLN A 87 -13.66 7.82 11.56
C GLN A 87 -12.92 6.91 10.56
N ARG A 88 -12.98 7.27 9.30
CA ARG A 88 -12.35 6.50 8.24
C ARG A 88 -11.18 7.28 7.68
N GLU A 89 -10.09 6.56 7.48
CA GLU A 89 -8.88 7.14 6.93
C GLU A 89 -8.42 6.29 5.76
N THR A 90 -7.86 6.93 4.76
CA THR A 90 -7.30 6.26 3.59
C THR A 90 -5.99 6.92 3.27
N VAL A 91 -4.94 6.12 3.13
CA VAL A 91 -3.65 6.60 2.67
C VAL A 91 -3.27 5.83 1.42
N ILE A 92 -2.87 6.56 0.40
CA ILE A 92 -2.50 5.99 -0.89
C ILE A 92 -1.04 6.29 -1.16
N VAL A 93 -0.27 5.24 -1.42
CA VAL A 93 1.12 5.36 -1.84
C VAL A 93 1.19 4.99 -3.30
N THR A 94 1.79 5.85 -4.11
CA THR A 94 1.93 5.62 -5.54
C THR A 94 3.40 5.66 -5.92
N GLY A 95 3.81 4.80 -6.80
CA GLY A 95 5.17 4.83 -7.30
C GLY A 95 5.48 3.68 -8.22
N THR A 96 6.69 3.69 -8.73
CA THR A 96 7.17 2.62 -9.60
C THR A 96 7.69 1.48 -8.73
N ALA A 97 7.11 0.30 -8.90
CA ALA A 97 7.51 -0.87 -8.14
C ALA A 97 8.74 -1.52 -8.78
N ALA A 98 9.50 -2.20 -7.96
CA ALA A 98 10.66 -2.95 -8.44
C ALA A 98 10.79 -4.23 -7.63
N LEU A 99 11.28 -5.29 -8.28
CA LEU A 99 11.63 -6.50 -7.54
C LEU A 99 12.89 -6.22 -6.74
N ALA A 100 12.91 -6.70 -5.50
CA ALA A 100 14.07 -6.57 -4.66
C ALA A 100 15.23 -7.40 -5.23
N ASP A 101 16.42 -6.83 -5.15
CA ASP A 101 17.63 -7.54 -5.57
C ASP A 101 18.52 -7.77 -4.34
N SER A 102 19.75 -8.20 -4.59
CA SER A 102 20.68 -8.49 -3.51
C SER A 102 21.02 -7.24 -2.67
N GLY A 103 20.86 -6.06 -3.25
CA GLY A 103 21.11 -4.80 -2.53
C GLY A 103 20.07 -4.50 -1.46
N GLU A 104 18.84 -5.00 -1.64
CA GLU A 104 17.77 -4.84 -0.65
C GLU A 104 17.74 -5.96 0.38
N ARG A 105 18.60 -6.95 0.27
CA ARG A 105 18.56 -8.10 1.18
C ARG A 105 18.59 -7.72 2.65
N PRO A 106 19.45 -6.78 3.09
CA PRO A 106 19.44 -6.38 4.49
C PRO A 106 18.11 -5.79 4.94
N LEU A 107 17.44 -5.03 4.08
CA LEU A 107 16.14 -4.46 4.40
C LEU A 107 15.09 -5.56 4.50
N ILE A 108 15.15 -6.53 3.57
CA ILE A 108 14.21 -7.66 3.59
C ILE A 108 14.37 -8.46 4.87
N ASP A 109 15.61 -8.72 5.26
CA ASP A 109 15.89 -9.52 6.45
C ASP A 109 15.43 -8.80 7.73
N GLN A 110 15.43 -7.47 7.73
CA GLN A 110 14.97 -6.69 8.86
C GLN A 110 13.47 -6.48 8.88
N ALA A 111 12.80 -6.71 7.77
CA ALA A 111 11.38 -6.45 7.67
C ALA A 111 10.58 -7.46 8.49
N ALA A 112 9.59 -6.95 9.22
CA ALA A 112 8.72 -7.79 10.02
C ALA A 112 7.47 -8.08 9.23
N PHE A 113 7.52 -9.12 8.40
CA PHE A 113 6.35 -9.51 7.63
C PHE A 113 5.33 -10.22 8.53
N ALA A 114 4.06 -9.89 8.32
CA ALA A 114 2.97 -10.46 9.11
C ALA A 114 2.69 -11.91 8.74
N GLU A 115 3.09 -12.34 7.56
CA GLU A 115 2.81 -13.69 7.07
C GLU A 115 4.08 -14.51 6.98
N ASP A 116 3.97 -15.75 7.41
CA ASP A 116 5.02 -16.74 7.21
C ASP A 116 4.65 -17.60 6.00
N TRP A 117 5.58 -17.77 5.12
CA TRP A 117 5.39 -18.62 3.95
C TRP A 117 6.05 -19.97 4.16
N PRO A 118 5.43 -21.06 3.71
CA PRO A 118 6.08 -22.37 3.77
C PRO A 118 7.44 -22.34 3.07
N ALA A 119 8.38 -23.09 3.60
CA ALA A 119 9.75 -23.06 3.11
C ALA A 119 9.88 -23.51 1.65
N ASP A 120 8.94 -24.30 1.16
CA ASP A 120 8.95 -24.80 -0.21
C ASP A 120 8.28 -23.84 -1.21
N VAL A 121 7.68 -22.76 -0.73
CA VAL A 121 7.08 -21.76 -1.60
C VAL A 121 8.10 -20.69 -1.92
N ARG A 122 8.40 -20.53 -3.20
CA ARG A 122 9.29 -19.45 -3.62
C ARG A 122 8.55 -18.13 -3.60
N THR A 123 9.18 -17.14 -3.00
CA THR A 123 8.57 -15.82 -2.89
C THR A 123 9.51 -14.77 -3.46
N SER A 124 8.91 -13.68 -3.91
CA SER A 124 9.62 -12.49 -4.34
C SER A 124 9.16 -11.33 -3.49
N VAL A 125 10.01 -10.33 -3.37
CA VAL A 125 9.67 -9.11 -2.64
C VAL A 125 9.59 -7.97 -3.63
N LEU A 126 8.45 -7.30 -3.64
CA LEU A 126 8.23 -6.12 -4.44
C LEU A 126 8.48 -4.90 -3.57
N CYS A 127 9.29 -3.98 -4.05
CA CYS A 127 9.61 -2.76 -3.33
C CYS A 127 8.85 -1.58 -3.92
N LEU A 128 8.28 -0.75 -3.06
CA LEU A 128 7.58 0.45 -3.45
C LEU A 128 8.12 1.60 -2.60
N PRO A 129 8.70 2.65 -3.22
CA PRO A 129 9.21 3.78 -2.46
C PRO A 129 8.10 4.50 -1.70
N LEU A 130 8.36 4.83 -0.45
CA LEU A 130 7.41 5.54 0.40
C LEU A 130 7.69 7.05 0.33
N ASN A 131 7.54 7.62 -0.85
CA ASN A 131 7.84 9.03 -1.05
C ASN A 131 6.73 9.82 -1.73
N THR A 132 5.79 9.17 -2.37
CA THR A 132 4.63 9.82 -2.97
C THR A 132 3.40 9.29 -2.28
N VAL A 133 2.94 10.04 -1.29
CA VAL A 133 1.82 9.61 -0.45
C VAL A 133 0.80 10.73 -0.36
N GLU A 134 -0.46 10.34 -0.28
CA GLU A 134 -1.51 11.27 0.10
C GLU A 134 -2.53 10.51 0.93
N GLY A 135 -3.16 11.23 1.82
CA GLY A 135 -4.11 10.60 2.71
C GLY A 135 -5.21 11.55 3.11
N PHE A 136 -6.33 10.98 3.44
CA PHE A 136 -7.53 11.72 3.81
C PHE A 136 -8.22 11.06 4.97
N GLU A 137 -8.84 11.87 5.78
CA GLU A 137 -9.61 11.43 6.91
C GLU A 137 -11.02 11.94 6.76
N LEU A 138 -11.96 11.03 6.83
CA LEU A 138 -13.39 11.37 6.80
C LEU A 138 -13.93 11.19 8.19
N PRO A 139 -14.29 12.27 8.89
CA PRO A 139 -14.83 12.17 10.24
C PRO A 139 -16.20 11.51 10.25
N ASP A 140 -16.60 11.06 11.42
CA ASP A 140 -17.96 10.55 11.60
C ASP A 140 -18.99 11.60 11.25
N PRO A 141 -20.09 11.17 10.66
CA PRO A 141 -21.19 12.10 10.34
C PRO A 141 -21.78 12.74 11.58
#